data_384a4974caed49a0094d7d8bb4882a1b
#
_entry.id   384a4974caed49a0094d7d8bb4882a1b
#
_cell.length_a   1.000
_cell.length_b   1.000
_cell.length_c   1.000
_cell.angle_alpha   90.00
_cell.angle_beta   90.00
_cell.angle_gamma   90.00
#
_symmetry.space_group_name_H-M   'P 1'
#
loop_
_entity.id
_entity.type
_entity.pdbx_description
1 polymer ?
#
loop_
_entity_poly.entity_id
_entity_poly.type
_entity_poly.pdbx_seq_one_letter_code
_entity_poly.pdbx_strand_id
1 'polypeptide(L)'
;MMATCGASYGGMRCGRLVRVGEVRSPVTAQSEGETGILRCFGQQLRLLRASRGLTRAELGAKLGYGEDMVTSVELGRRIPRPEFIERADVVLEAGGLLVVMKEEVARARYPVFFRDAVKLEAEAVELHVYANQAVPGLLQVEEYARVVFEMWRPLLDEETVNQRVAARLARQEVFSRRPMPTISFVIEESTLRRPLGASAVMRAQLEQILLYGQQRNVEIQVMPTDRLQHAGLGGPFTLMETSKAQRIAYVEVNEHSHLYSERPVVRGFEERYGILRAQGLTPSESLAFVQKLLGDL
;
A
#
# COMPACT_ATOMS: atom_id res chain seq x y z
N MET A 1 -37.01 5.15 -65.00
CA MET A 1 -36.52 6.48 -65.37
C MET A 1 -35.53 6.92 -64.28
N MET A 2 -34.25 6.88 -64.62
CA MET A 2 -33.12 7.10 -63.72
C MET A 2 -32.94 8.59 -63.47
N ALA A 3 -32.56 8.94 -62.20
CA ALA A 3 -31.91 10.19 -61.95
C ALA A 3 -30.83 9.94 -60.86
N THR A 4 -29.61 9.93 -61.32
CA THR A 4 -28.37 9.92 -60.54
C THR A 4 -28.10 11.33 -59.96
N CYS A 5 -27.87 11.45 -58.69
CA CYS A 5 -27.36 12.66 -58.09
C CYS A 5 -25.94 12.38 -57.52
N GLY A 6 -24.94 12.91 -58.24
CA GLY A 6 -23.54 12.86 -57.81
C GLY A 6 -23.26 13.96 -56.78
N ALA A 7 -22.69 13.61 -55.65
CA ALA A 7 -22.11 14.54 -54.68
C ALA A 7 -20.58 14.41 -54.70
N SER A 8 -19.93 15.50 -55.17
CA SER A 8 -18.47 15.66 -55.12
C SER A 8 -18.00 15.95 -53.70
N TYR A 9 -17.12 15.12 -53.18
CA TYR A 9 -16.40 15.40 -51.91
C TYR A 9 -15.17 16.23 -52.20
N GLY A 10 -15.20 17.46 -51.69
CA GLY A 10 -14.06 18.38 -51.66
C GLY A 10 -12.93 17.87 -50.77
N GLY A 11 -11.69 18.01 -51.23
CA GLY A 11 -10.48 17.55 -50.59
C GLY A 11 -10.21 18.27 -49.26
N MET A 12 -10.18 17.51 -48.20
CA MET A 12 -9.59 17.94 -46.90
C MET A 12 -8.09 17.75 -46.96
N ARG A 13 -7.35 18.85 -46.81
CA ARG A 13 -5.89 18.87 -46.69
C ARG A 13 -5.50 18.19 -45.39
N CYS A 14 -4.63 17.20 -45.49
CA CYS A 14 -3.98 16.51 -44.38
C CYS A 14 -3.24 17.51 -43.50
N GLY A 15 -3.79 17.81 -42.31
CA GLY A 15 -3.16 18.65 -41.30
C GLY A 15 -1.89 17.97 -40.77
N ARG A 16 -0.85 18.76 -40.59
CA ARG A 16 0.46 18.41 -40.02
C ARG A 16 0.28 17.63 -38.72
N LEU A 17 0.77 16.40 -38.66
CA LEU A 17 0.95 15.64 -37.43
C LEU A 17 1.92 16.44 -36.50
N VAL A 18 1.36 17.05 -35.50
CA VAL A 18 2.15 17.58 -34.36
C VAL A 18 2.74 16.37 -33.65
N ARG A 19 4.08 16.26 -33.65
CA ARG A 19 4.76 15.29 -32.79
C ARG A 19 4.40 15.61 -31.35
N VAL A 20 3.57 14.75 -30.76
CA VAL A 20 3.35 14.72 -29.31
C VAL A 20 4.71 14.35 -28.70
N GLY A 21 5.32 15.29 -28.01
CA GLY A 21 6.56 15.03 -27.25
C GLY A 21 6.35 13.80 -26.37
N GLU A 22 7.36 12.97 -26.24
CA GLU A 22 7.37 11.83 -25.32
C GLU A 22 6.97 12.32 -23.92
N VAL A 23 5.72 12.08 -23.54
CA VAL A 23 5.28 12.19 -22.16
C VAL A 23 5.94 11.02 -21.44
N ARG A 24 7.06 11.28 -20.75
CA ARG A 24 7.65 10.30 -19.84
C ARG A 24 6.55 9.85 -18.89
N SER A 25 6.23 8.56 -18.92
CA SER A 25 5.23 7.98 -18.04
C SER A 25 5.61 8.30 -16.57
N PRO A 26 4.69 8.82 -15.75
CA PRO A 26 4.97 9.13 -14.34
C PRO A 26 5.44 7.91 -13.52
N VAL A 27 5.16 6.69 -13.99
CA VAL A 27 5.63 5.41 -13.41
C VAL A 27 7.17 5.32 -13.35
N THR A 28 7.89 5.82 -14.36
CA THR A 28 9.38 5.82 -14.37
C THR A 28 9.96 6.79 -13.35
N ALA A 29 9.33 7.93 -13.13
CA ALA A 29 9.81 8.94 -12.19
C ALA A 29 9.62 8.53 -10.71
N GLN A 30 8.61 7.71 -10.42
CA GLN A 30 8.30 7.26 -9.06
C GLN A 30 9.17 6.08 -8.60
N SER A 31 9.44 5.10 -9.49
CA SER A 31 10.40 4.03 -9.21
C SER A 31 11.84 4.55 -9.08
N GLU A 32 12.16 5.64 -9.77
CA GLU A 32 13.46 6.34 -9.64
C GLU A 32 13.62 6.99 -8.25
N GLY A 33 12.55 7.45 -7.61
CA GLY A 33 12.58 8.04 -6.27
C GLY A 33 12.84 7.03 -5.14
N GLU A 34 12.27 5.82 -5.21
CA GLU A 34 12.52 4.74 -4.24
C GLU A 34 13.96 4.25 -4.31
N THR A 35 14.43 4.01 -5.52
CA THR A 35 15.80 3.63 -5.79
C THR A 35 16.78 4.76 -5.44
N GLY A 36 16.32 6.02 -5.50
CA GLY A 36 17.12 7.21 -5.23
C GLY A 36 17.63 7.30 -3.79
N ILE A 37 16.75 7.18 -2.79
CA ILE A 37 17.14 7.32 -1.38
C ILE A 37 18.02 6.15 -0.91
N LEU A 38 17.71 4.93 -1.32
CA LEU A 38 18.50 3.75 -0.98
C LEU A 38 19.87 3.77 -1.67
N ARG A 39 19.93 4.21 -2.92
CA ARG A 39 21.20 4.41 -3.63
C ARG A 39 22.03 5.52 -2.99
N CYS A 40 21.40 6.64 -2.59
CA CYS A 40 22.10 7.73 -1.91
C CYS A 40 22.69 7.24 -0.59
N PHE A 41 21.91 6.57 0.25
CA PHE A 41 22.37 5.97 1.49
C PHE A 41 23.50 4.97 1.25
N GLY A 42 23.32 4.05 0.29
CA GLY A 42 24.32 3.04 -0.05
C GLY A 42 25.64 3.65 -0.56
N GLN A 43 25.57 4.70 -1.37
CA GLN A 43 26.77 5.43 -1.82
C GLN A 43 27.48 6.12 -0.66
N GLN A 44 26.77 6.76 0.26
CA GLN A 44 27.34 7.37 1.46
C GLN A 44 28.01 6.32 2.35
N LEU A 45 27.32 5.19 2.60
CA LEU A 45 27.90 4.07 3.35
C LEU A 45 29.20 3.59 2.71
N ARG A 46 29.21 3.39 1.38
CA ARG A 46 30.40 2.97 0.62
C ARG A 46 31.54 3.96 0.73
N LEU A 47 31.25 5.27 0.60
CA LEU A 47 32.28 6.31 0.71
C LEU A 47 32.88 6.36 2.11
N LEU A 48 32.04 6.32 3.15
CA LEU A 48 32.49 6.29 4.55
C LEU A 48 33.32 5.03 4.85
N ARG A 49 32.88 3.86 4.38
CA ARG A 49 33.66 2.62 4.52
C ARG A 49 35.04 2.73 3.84
N ALA A 50 35.05 3.21 2.60
CA ALA A 50 36.28 3.37 1.83
C ALA A 50 37.24 4.38 2.47
N SER A 51 36.74 5.49 3.01
CA SER A 51 37.57 6.48 3.73
C SER A 51 38.21 5.93 4.99
N ARG A 52 37.61 4.89 5.61
CA ARG A 52 38.19 4.15 6.75
C ARG A 52 39.09 2.97 6.31
N GLY A 53 39.32 2.77 5.01
CA GLY A 53 40.15 1.68 4.50
C GLY A 53 39.54 0.28 4.70
N LEU A 54 38.27 0.16 5.04
CA LEU A 54 37.60 -1.11 5.34
C LEU A 54 37.12 -1.79 4.06
N THR A 55 37.27 -3.11 3.99
CA THR A 55 36.58 -3.97 3.02
C THR A 55 35.11 -4.15 3.45
N ARG A 56 34.25 -4.64 2.56
CA ARG A 56 32.85 -4.98 2.89
C ARG A 56 32.75 -6.07 3.94
N ALA A 57 33.62 -7.08 3.85
CA ALA A 57 33.70 -8.18 4.80
C ALA A 57 34.07 -7.67 6.22
N GLU A 58 35.06 -6.78 6.31
CA GLU A 58 35.48 -6.19 7.60
C GLU A 58 34.40 -5.30 8.20
N LEU A 59 33.71 -4.48 7.39
CA LEU A 59 32.57 -3.71 7.86
C LEU A 59 31.45 -4.64 8.31
N GLY A 60 31.12 -5.66 7.53
CA GLY A 60 30.12 -6.65 7.89
C GLY A 60 30.39 -7.32 9.23
N ALA A 61 31.63 -7.78 9.43
CA ALA A 61 32.05 -8.39 10.70
C ALA A 61 31.89 -7.44 11.89
N LYS A 62 32.27 -6.16 11.76
CA LYS A 62 32.10 -5.13 12.80
C LYS A 62 30.64 -4.83 13.12
N LEU A 63 29.75 -4.93 12.13
CA LEU A 63 28.33 -4.69 12.28
C LEU A 63 27.55 -5.93 12.75
N GLY A 64 28.14 -7.13 12.67
CA GLY A 64 27.48 -8.41 12.94
C GLY A 64 26.66 -8.92 11.78
N TYR A 65 27.07 -8.59 10.53
CA TYR A 65 26.42 -9.01 9.28
C TYR A 65 27.43 -9.60 8.28
N GLY A 66 26.93 -10.36 7.32
CA GLY A 66 27.75 -10.87 6.22
C GLY A 66 28.12 -9.80 5.18
N GLU A 67 29.13 -10.07 4.37
CA GLU A 67 29.57 -9.21 3.27
C GLU A 67 28.47 -8.94 2.25
N ASP A 68 27.62 -9.94 1.94
CA ASP A 68 26.50 -9.83 1.01
C ASP A 68 25.45 -8.82 1.48
N MET A 69 25.21 -8.74 2.80
CA MET A 69 24.34 -7.73 3.38
C MET A 69 24.89 -6.32 3.13
N VAL A 70 26.18 -6.09 3.40
CA VAL A 70 26.83 -4.80 3.16
C VAL A 70 26.80 -4.46 1.68
N THR A 71 27.10 -5.44 0.81
CA THR A 71 27.05 -5.26 -0.65
C THR A 71 25.66 -4.87 -1.12
N SER A 72 24.62 -5.55 -0.65
CA SER A 72 23.22 -5.28 -1.03
C SER A 72 22.76 -3.89 -0.56
N VAL A 73 23.17 -3.46 0.62
CA VAL A 73 22.88 -2.11 1.13
C VAL A 73 23.65 -1.04 0.35
N GLU A 74 24.95 -1.22 0.06
CA GLU A 74 25.74 -0.26 -0.72
C GLU A 74 25.21 -0.09 -2.15
N LEU A 75 24.60 -1.13 -2.73
CA LEU A 75 23.98 -1.08 -4.05
C LEU A 75 22.54 -0.57 -4.03
N GLY A 76 21.99 -0.25 -2.84
CA GLY A 76 20.62 0.18 -2.68
C GLY A 76 19.57 -0.92 -2.97
N ARG A 77 20.00 -2.18 -2.95
CA ARG A 77 19.12 -3.35 -3.20
C ARG A 77 18.40 -3.85 -1.94
N ARG A 78 18.90 -3.48 -0.77
CA ARG A 78 18.35 -3.89 0.51
C ARG A 78 18.18 -2.72 1.44
N ILE A 79 17.04 -2.68 2.14
CA ILE A 79 16.75 -1.68 3.16
C ILE A 79 17.41 -2.15 4.47
N PRO A 80 18.38 -1.41 5.00
CA PRO A 80 19.02 -1.76 6.27
C PRO A 80 18.05 -1.56 7.42
N ARG A 81 18.17 -2.40 8.45
CA ARG A 81 17.44 -2.22 9.71
C ARG A 81 17.98 -0.99 10.45
N PRO A 82 17.17 -0.34 11.31
CA PRO A 82 17.60 0.81 12.11
C PRO A 82 18.91 0.55 12.88
N GLU A 83 19.05 -0.64 13.47
CA GLU A 83 20.23 -1.04 14.23
C GLU A 83 21.50 -1.14 13.36
N PHE A 84 21.35 -1.54 12.09
CA PHE A 84 22.45 -1.53 11.12
C PHE A 84 22.94 -0.11 10.88
N ILE A 85 22.01 0.84 10.67
CA ILE A 85 22.32 2.24 10.38
C ILE A 85 23.04 2.89 11.58
N GLU A 86 22.52 2.70 12.78
CA GLU A 86 23.09 3.23 14.02
C GLU A 86 24.49 2.69 14.28
N ARG A 87 24.69 1.37 14.16
CA ARG A 87 26.01 0.74 14.29
C ARG A 87 26.97 1.19 13.21
N ALA A 88 26.51 1.32 11.97
CA ALA A 88 27.35 1.78 10.85
C ALA A 88 27.82 3.22 11.08
N ASP A 89 26.95 4.10 11.59
CA ASP A 89 27.30 5.48 11.92
C ASP A 89 28.42 5.54 12.96
N VAL A 90 28.33 4.72 14.02
CA VAL A 90 29.33 4.64 15.08
C VAL A 90 30.64 4.02 14.57
N VAL A 91 30.58 2.86 13.91
CA VAL A 91 31.77 2.12 13.41
C VAL A 91 32.55 2.92 12.38
N LEU A 92 31.85 3.70 11.55
CA LEU A 92 32.46 4.54 10.51
C LEU A 92 32.77 5.95 10.99
N GLU A 93 32.46 6.27 12.27
CA GLU A 93 32.60 7.61 12.84
C GLU A 93 31.94 8.68 11.92
N ALA A 94 30.72 8.38 11.48
CA ALA A 94 30.02 9.19 10.49
C ALA A 94 29.39 10.46 11.10
N GLY A 95 29.43 10.64 12.42
CA GLY A 95 28.98 11.86 13.09
C GLY A 95 27.48 12.14 12.94
N GLY A 96 26.65 11.11 12.76
CA GLY A 96 25.22 11.23 12.59
C GLY A 96 24.76 11.27 11.13
N LEU A 97 25.66 11.31 10.16
CA LEU A 97 25.32 11.40 8.72
C LEU A 97 24.46 10.23 8.22
N LEU A 98 24.66 9.04 8.75
CA LEU A 98 23.83 7.88 8.39
C LEU A 98 22.54 7.85 9.22
N VAL A 99 22.60 8.21 10.49
CA VAL A 99 21.45 8.20 11.41
C VAL A 99 20.39 9.19 10.97
N VAL A 100 20.74 10.38 10.47
CA VAL A 100 19.77 11.37 9.98
C VAL A 100 18.92 10.85 8.83
N MET A 101 19.42 9.88 8.05
CA MET A 101 18.69 9.25 6.96
C MET A 101 17.79 8.09 7.39
N LYS A 102 17.85 7.67 8.66
CA LYS A 102 17.17 6.47 9.18
C LYS A 102 15.67 6.44 8.87
N GLU A 103 14.99 7.56 9.07
CA GLU A 103 13.55 7.65 8.80
C GLU A 103 13.23 7.52 7.31
N GLU A 104 13.97 8.20 6.44
CA GLU A 104 13.75 8.15 5.00
C GLU A 104 14.07 6.77 4.41
N VAL A 105 15.14 6.13 4.90
CA VAL A 105 15.49 4.75 4.55
C VAL A 105 14.41 3.78 5.03
N ALA A 106 13.87 3.96 6.24
CA ALA A 106 12.79 3.13 6.76
C ALA A 106 11.50 3.30 5.93
N ARG A 107 11.21 4.50 5.44
CA ARG A 107 10.07 4.77 4.55
C ARG A 107 10.18 4.07 3.19
N ALA A 108 11.39 3.75 2.73
CA ALA A 108 11.61 3.06 1.45
C ALA A 108 10.99 1.65 1.40
N ARG A 109 10.61 1.06 2.56
CA ARG A 109 9.85 -0.21 2.63
C ARG A 109 8.44 -0.13 2.06
N TYR A 110 7.91 1.08 1.96
CA TYR A 110 6.60 1.32 1.37
C TYR A 110 6.78 1.94 -0.02
N PRO A 111 5.99 1.56 -1.02
CA PRO A 111 5.94 2.26 -2.29
C PRO A 111 5.74 3.78 -2.08
N VAL A 112 6.39 4.61 -2.91
CA VAL A 112 6.36 6.08 -2.76
C VAL A 112 4.93 6.60 -2.67
N PHE A 113 4.06 6.07 -3.54
CA PHE A 113 2.65 6.45 -3.58
C PHE A 113 1.86 6.11 -2.31
N PHE A 114 2.40 5.25 -1.43
CA PHE A 114 1.71 4.78 -0.23
C PHE A 114 2.29 5.33 1.09
N ARG A 115 3.47 5.95 1.06
CA ARG A 115 4.21 6.38 2.28
C ARG A 115 3.45 7.38 3.13
N ASP A 116 2.85 8.38 2.50
CA ASP A 116 2.10 9.41 3.22
C ASP A 116 0.81 8.84 3.81
N ALA A 117 0.16 7.91 3.10
CA ALA A 117 -1.02 7.23 3.60
C ALA A 117 -0.72 6.37 4.84
N VAL A 118 0.41 5.64 4.86
CA VAL A 118 0.83 4.84 6.04
C VAL A 118 1.07 5.71 7.26
N LYS A 119 1.70 6.88 7.08
CA LYS A 119 1.91 7.82 8.18
C LYS A 119 0.59 8.34 8.73
N LEU A 120 -0.32 8.75 7.85
CA LEU A 120 -1.65 9.23 8.24
C LEU A 120 -2.48 8.12 8.92
N GLU A 121 -2.41 6.89 8.41
CA GLU A 121 -3.06 5.73 9.02
C GLU A 121 -2.54 5.47 10.45
N ALA A 122 -1.22 5.55 10.65
CA ALA A 122 -0.61 5.39 11.96
C ALA A 122 -1.00 6.49 12.96
N GLU A 123 -1.36 7.70 12.50
CA GLU A 123 -1.78 8.83 13.33
C GLU A 123 -3.30 8.97 13.43
N ALA A 124 -4.08 8.21 12.64
CA ALA A 124 -5.54 8.35 12.54
C ALA A 124 -6.25 8.04 13.87
N VAL A 125 -7.24 8.83 14.23
CA VAL A 125 -8.18 8.58 15.33
C VAL A 125 -9.46 7.91 14.84
N GLU A 126 -9.80 8.10 13.56
CA GLU A 126 -10.84 7.38 12.83
C GLU A 126 -10.28 6.85 11.53
N LEU A 127 -10.63 5.62 11.19
CA LEU A 127 -10.23 4.95 9.96
C LEU A 127 -11.40 4.16 9.39
N HIS A 128 -11.82 4.51 8.18
CA HIS A 128 -12.94 3.89 7.51
C HIS A 128 -12.52 3.39 6.13
N VAL A 129 -12.62 2.09 5.87
CA VAL A 129 -12.11 1.44 4.67
C VAL A 129 -13.24 0.79 3.89
N TYR A 130 -13.37 1.14 2.62
CA TYR A 130 -14.16 0.38 1.66
C TYR A 130 -13.24 -0.40 0.73
N ALA A 131 -13.44 -1.72 0.64
CA ALA A 131 -12.58 -2.64 -0.12
C ALA A 131 -13.41 -3.56 -1.02
N ASN A 132 -13.06 -3.61 -2.33
CA ASN A 132 -13.78 -4.38 -3.34
C ASN A 132 -12.89 -5.31 -4.20
N GLN A 133 -11.59 -5.37 -3.96
CA GLN A 133 -10.64 -6.15 -4.76
C GLN A 133 -9.95 -7.26 -3.97
N ALA A 134 -9.47 -6.94 -2.79
CA ALA A 134 -8.81 -7.85 -1.86
C ALA A 134 -9.22 -7.50 -0.43
N VAL A 135 -9.01 -8.41 0.52
CA VAL A 135 -9.17 -8.12 1.94
C VAL A 135 -8.30 -6.92 2.31
N PRO A 136 -8.82 -5.93 3.07
CA PRO A 136 -8.04 -4.77 3.50
C PRO A 136 -6.70 -5.16 4.09
N GLY A 137 -5.62 -4.47 3.71
CA GLY A 137 -4.26 -4.82 4.14
C GLY A 137 -4.08 -4.92 5.65
N LEU A 138 -4.82 -4.12 6.43
CA LEU A 138 -4.82 -4.17 7.89
C LEU A 138 -5.41 -5.45 8.47
N LEU A 139 -6.27 -6.15 7.74
CA LEU A 139 -6.90 -7.40 8.17
C LEU A 139 -6.19 -8.65 7.64
N GLN A 140 -5.15 -8.50 6.79
CA GLN A 140 -4.50 -9.64 6.14
C GLN A 140 -3.61 -10.42 7.12
N VAL A 141 -3.65 -11.75 7.01
CA VAL A 141 -2.61 -12.62 7.58
C VAL A 141 -1.39 -12.64 6.66
N GLU A 142 -0.24 -13.11 7.18
CA GLU A 142 1.03 -13.10 6.45
C GLU A 142 0.92 -13.84 5.11
N GLU A 143 0.36 -15.04 5.12
CA GLU A 143 0.24 -15.91 3.95
C GLU A 143 -0.64 -15.27 2.86
N TYR A 144 -1.76 -14.65 3.25
CA TYR A 144 -2.62 -13.94 2.30
C TYR A 144 -1.91 -12.71 1.70
N ALA A 145 -1.22 -11.93 2.53
CA ALA A 145 -0.45 -10.78 2.09
C ALA A 145 0.65 -11.19 1.10
N ARG A 146 1.33 -12.31 1.36
CA ARG A 146 2.37 -12.89 0.49
C ARG A 146 1.78 -13.24 -0.87
N VAL A 147 0.68 -14.00 -0.92
CA VAL A 147 -0.01 -14.34 -2.17
C VAL A 147 -0.38 -13.10 -2.97
N VAL A 148 -0.90 -12.05 -2.32
CA VAL A 148 -1.22 -10.77 -2.98
C VAL A 148 0.01 -10.14 -3.62
N PHE A 149 1.16 -10.12 -2.94
CA PHE A 149 2.38 -9.52 -3.48
C PHE A 149 3.05 -10.37 -4.56
N GLU A 150 2.98 -11.69 -4.49
CA GLU A 150 3.49 -12.61 -5.52
C GLU A 150 2.68 -12.53 -6.83
N MET A 151 1.40 -12.14 -6.75
CA MET A 151 0.56 -11.88 -7.92
C MET A 151 0.84 -10.53 -8.59
N TRP A 152 1.68 -9.68 -8.01
CA TRP A 152 2.00 -8.36 -8.55
C TRP A 152 2.65 -8.43 -9.93
N ARG A 153 2.38 -7.43 -10.77
CA ARG A 153 2.99 -7.33 -12.10
C ARG A 153 3.46 -5.88 -12.34
N PRO A 154 4.74 -5.67 -12.72
CA PRO A 154 5.82 -6.66 -12.92
C PRO A 154 6.12 -7.49 -11.67
N LEU A 155 6.71 -8.70 -11.85
CA LEU A 155 7.03 -9.58 -10.72
C LEU A 155 8.01 -8.90 -9.74
N LEU A 156 7.69 -9.01 -8.47
CA LEU A 156 8.58 -8.60 -7.40
C LEU A 156 9.59 -9.73 -7.12
N ASP A 157 10.82 -9.38 -6.75
CA ASP A 157 11.77 -10.33 -6.21
C ASP A 157 11.37 -10.75 -4.79
N GLU A 158 11.87 -11.91 -4.36
CA GLU A 158 11.52 -12.51 -3.07
C GLU A 158 11.83 -11.59 -1.87
N GLU A 159 12.97 -10.90 -1.92
CA GLU A 159 13.35 -9.96 -0.85
C GLU A 159 12.36 -8.80 -0.75
N THR A 160 11.94 -8.25 -1.88
CA THR A 160 10.92 -7.19 -1.94
C THR A 160 9.57 -7.68 -1.42
N VAL A 161 9.16 -8.91 -1.77
CA VAL A 161 7.93 -9.52 -1.25
C VAL A 161 8.02 -9.62 0.27
N ASN A 162 9.10 -10.18 0.82
CA ASN A 162 9.32 -10.31 2.26
C ASN A 162 9.26 -8.97 2.99
N GLN A 163 9.90 -7.95 2.44
CA GLN A 163 9.87 -6.60 3.02
C GLN A 163 8.47 -5.98 3.01
N ARG A 164 7.73 -6.13 1.91
CA ARG A 164 6.36 -5.60 1.79
C ARG A 164 5.39 -6.32 2.70
N VAL A 165 5.53 -7.64 2.85
CA VAL A 165 4.73 -8.43 3.81
C VAL A 165 4.99 -7.96 5.23
N ALA A 166 6.26 -7.89 5.64
CA ALA A 166 6.63 -7.43 6.99
C ALA A 166 6.11 -6.00 7.26
N ALA A 167 6.24 -5.10 6.28
CA ALA A 167 5.73 -3.73 6.38
C ALA A 167 4.20 -3.68 6.51
N ARG A 168 3.48 -4.56 5.81
CA ARG A 168 2.01 -4.67 5.90
C ARG A 168 1.56 -5.14 7.28
N LEU A 169 2.20 -6.17 7.82
CA LEU A 169 1.89 -6.68 9.15
C LEU A 169 2.20 -5.67 10.26
N ALA A 170 3.31 -4.93 10.13
CA ALA A 170 3.65 -3.88 11.10
C ALA A 170 2.57 -2.79 11.23
N ARG A 171 1.79 -2.51 10.17
CA ARG A 171 0.68 -1.55 10.23
C ARG A 171 -0.46 -1.99 11.15
N GLN A 172 -0.57 -3.27 11.46
CA GLN A 172 -1.60 -3.80 12.36
C GLN A 172 -1.46 -3.31 13.80
N GLU A 173 -0.33 -2.69 14.17
CA GLU A 173 -0.15 -2.00 15.44
C GLU A 173 -1.23 -0.94 15.70
N VAL A 174 -1.88 -0.40 14.64
CA VAL A 174 -2.98 0.55 14.76
C VAL A 174 -4.13 0.02 15.62
N PHE A 175 -4.40 -1.29 15.60
CA PHE A 175 -5.49 -1.88 16.39
C PHE A 175 -5.24 -1.86 17.91
N SER A 176 -3.99 -1.86 18.35
CA SER A 176 -3.59 -1.89 19.77
C SER A 176 -3.11 -0.54 20.29
N ARG A 177 -3.01 0.47 19.43
CA ARG A 177 -2.54 1.81 19.80
C ARG A 177 -3.40 2.47 20.89
N ARG A 178 -2.80 3.36 21.66
CA ARG A 178 -3.49 4.18 22.67
C ARG A 178 -3.30 5.67 22.37
N PRO A 179 -4.35 6.51 22.38
CA PRO A 179 -5.77 6.10 22.48
C PRO A 179 -6.19 5.24 21.28
N MET A 180 -7.14 4.31 21.51
CA MET A 180 -7.62 3.40 20.46
C MET A 180 -8.37 4.17 19.37
N PRO A 181 -8.01 4.03 18.09
CA PRO A 181 -8.78 4.60 17.00
C PRO A 181 -10.10 3.85 16.80
N THR A 182 -11.11 4.53 16.27
CA THR A 182 -12.31 3.89 15.74
C THR A 182 -12.02 3.41 14.33
N ILE A 183 -12.18 2.11 14.07
CA ILE A 183 -11.88 1.51 12.78
C ILE A 183 -13.12 0.81 12.24
N SER A 184 -13.47 1.05 10.98
CA SER A 184 -14.54 0.32 10.32
C SER A 184 -14.18 -0.09 8.90
N PHE A 185 -14.69 -1.25 8.51
CA PHE A 185 -14.48 -1.84 7.20
C PHE A 185 -15.81 -2.16 6.56
N VAL A 186 -15.97 -1.83 5.27
CA VAL A 186 -17.00 -2.39 4.40
C VAL A 186 -16.29 -3.19 3.33
N ILE A 187 -16.49 -4.51 3.32
CA ILE A 187 -15.78 -5.45 2.45
C ILE A 187 -16.80 -6.11 1.53
N GLU A 188 -16.53 -6.09 0.23
CA GLU A 188 -17.37 -6.79 -0.75
C GLU A 188 -17.38 -8.30 -0.50
N GLU A 189 -18.56 -8.92 -0.57
CA GLU A 189 -18.72 -10.38 -0.51
C GLU A 189 -17.83 -11.08 -1.52
N SER A 190 -17.71 -10.56 -2.75
CA SER A 190 -16.87 -11.09 -3.82
C SER A 190 -15.39 -11.18 -3.41
N THR A 191 -14.92 -10.26 -2.58
CA THR A 191 -13.57 -10.26 -2.02
C THR A 191 -13.34 -11.44 -1.07
N LEU A 192 -14.32 -11.72 -0.21
CA LEU A 192 -14.25 -12.81 0.77
C LEU A 192 -14.40 -14.20 0.13
N ARG A 193 -15.12 -14.27 -0.97
CA ARG A 193 -15.33 -15.52 -1.72
C ARG A 193 -14.21 -15.85 -2.72
N ARG A 194 -13.38 -14.86 -3.07
CA ARG A 194 -12.30 -15.07 -4.04
C ARG A 194 -11.23 -15.99 -3.44
N PRO A 195 -10.96 -17.16 -4.05
CA PRO A 195 -9.94 -18.07 -3.56
C PRO A 195 -8.54 -17.52 -3.89
N LEU A 196 -7.92 -16.84 -2.95
CA LEU A 196 -6.54 -16.39 -3.04
C LEU A 196 -5.63 -17.32 -2.24
N GLY A 197 -4.72 -18.01 -2.94
CA GLY A 197 -3.87 -19.03 -2.35
C GLY A 197 -4.60 -20.36 -2.11
N ALA A 198 -4.03 -21.18 -1.25
CA ALA A 198 -4.63 -22.45 -0.84
C ALA A 198 -5.82 -22.25 0.12
N SER A 199 -6.70 -23.26 0.25
CA SER A 199 -7.83 -23.22 1.18
C SER A 199 -7.41 -22.89 2.63
N ALA A 200 -6.25 -23.37 3.08
CA ALA A 200 -5.70 -23.04 4.40
C ALA A 200 -5.43 -21.53 4.58
N VAL A 201 -4.99 -20.84 3.51
CA VAL A 201 -4.75 -19.38 3.54
C VAL A 201 -6.06 -18.64 3.71
N MET A 202 -7.09 -19.02 2.94
CA MET A 202 -8.41 -18.41 3.06
C MET A 202 -9.04 -18.67 4.42
N ARG A 203 -8.87 -19.89 4.97
CA ARG A 203 -9.34 -20.24 6.32
C ARG A 203 -8.73 -19.31 7.35
N ALA A 204 -7.39 -19.21 7.40
CA ALA A 204 -6.68 -18.33 8.33
C ALA A 204 -7.09 -16.86 8.16
N GLN A 205 -7.31 -16.43 6.91
CA GLN A 205 -7.76 -15.06 6.61
C GLN A 205 -9.16 -14.77 7.14
N LEU A 206 -10.11 -15.69 7.00
CA LEU A 206 -11.48 -15.51 7.53
C LEU A 206 -11.48 -15.57 9.06
N GLU A 207 -10.70 -16.45 9.68
CA GLU A 207 -10.50 -16.51 11.13
C GLU A 207 -9.95 -15.18 11.67
N GLN A 208 -8.99 -14.58 10.98
CA GLN A 208 -8.43 -13.27 11.34
C GLN A 208 -9.48 -12.15 11.29
N ILE A 209 -10.34 -12.14 10.26
CA ILE A 209 -11.46 -11.18 10.16
C ILE A 209 -12.41 -11.34 11.36
N LEU A 210 -12.77 -12.58 11.72
CA LEU A 210 -13.61 -12.85 12.88
C LEU A 210 -12.97 -12.38 14.19
N LEU A 211 -11.65 -12.58 14.34
CA LEU A 211 -10.90 -12.14 15.51
C LEU A 211 -10.92 -10.60 15.67
N TYR A 212 -10.63 -9.87 14.59
CA TYR A 212 -10.68 -8.41 14.62
C TYR A 212 -12.10 -7.87 14.82
N GLY A 213 -13.11 -8.53 14.24
CA GLY A 213 -14.51 -8.15 14.42
C GLY A 213 -15.04 -8.26 15.84
N GLN A 214 -14.30 -8.92 16.75
CA GLN A 214 -14.63 -8.99 18.18
C GLN A 214 -14.05 -7.82 18.98
N GLN A 215 -13.16 -7.01 18.41
CA GLN A 215 -12.57 -5.86 19.09
C GLN A 215 -13.57 -4.71 19.18
N ARG A 216 -13.64 -4.06 20.36
CA ARG A 216 -14.61 -3.01 20.65
C ARG A 216 -14.50 -1.75 19.78
N ASN A 217 -13.34 -1.51 19.20
CA ASN A 217 -13.04 -0.36 18.34
C ASN A 217 -13.03 -0.70 16.85
N VAL A 218 -13.44 -1.92 16.48
CA VAL A 218 -13.44 -2.40 15.09
C VAL A 218 -14.86 -2.82 14.71
N GLU A 219 -15.36 -2.29 13.61
CA GLU A 219 -16.60 -2.73 12.97
C GLU A 219 -16.31 -3.29 11.59
N ILE A 220 -16.83 -4.48 11.30
CA ILE A 220 -16.68 -5.11 9.98
C ILE A 220 -18.06 -5.37 9.41
N GLN A 221 -18.31 -4.85 8.22
CA GLN A 221 -19.53 -5.05 7.45
C GLN A 221 -19.22 -5.69 6.10
N VAL A 222 -20.05 -6.62 5.69
CA VAL A 222 -20.00 -7.25 4.36
C VAL A 222 -21.02 -6.57 3.46
N MET A 223 -20.59 -6.21 2.25
CA MET A 223 -21.47 -5.73 1.19
C MET A 223 -21.90 -6.94 0.34
N PRO A 224 -23.18 -7.34 0.38
CA PRO A 224 -23.67 -8.46 -0.42
C PRO A 224 -23.64 -8.16 -1.92
N THR A 225 -23.34 -9.16 -2.73
CA THR A 225 -23.26 -9.04 -4.20
C THR A 225 -24.64 -8.86 -4.87
N ASP A 226 -25.72 -9.17 -4.17
CA ASP A 226 -27.10 -9.08 -4.67
C ASP A 226 -27.74 -7.70 -4.49
N ARG A 227 -27.02 -6.72 -3.96
CA ARG A 227 -27.53 -5.35 -3.80
C ARG A 227 -27.75 -4.67 -5.15
N LEU A 228 -29.00 -4.29 -5.45
CA LEU A 228 -29.38 -3.61 -6.68
C LEU A 228 -28.81 -2.19 -6.78
N GLN A 229 -28.71 -1.50 -5.64
CA GLN A 229 -28.12 -0.17 -5.54
C GLN A 229 -26.79 -0.27 -4.81
N HIS A 230 -25.75 0.35 -5.37
CA HIS A 230 -24.40 0.19 -4.87
C HIS A 230 -23.60 1.49 -5.01
N ALA A 231 -23.27 2.13 -3.89
CA ALA A 231 -22.52 3.39 -3.89
C ALA A 231 -21.01 3.20 -4.15
N GLY A 232 -20.49 1.98 -4.11
CA GLY A 232 -19.06 1.65 -4.22
C GLY A 232 -18.52 1.44 -5.63
N LEU A 233 -19.32 1.62 -6.68
CA LEU A 233 -18.90 1.38 -8.08
C LEU A 233 -17.73 2.28 -8.54
N GLY A 234 -17.46 3.38 -7.83
CA GLY A 234 -16.32 4.26 -8.12
C GLY A 234 -14.96 3.72 -7.66
N GLY A 235 -14.91 2.55 -7.02
CA GLY A 235 -13.68 1.91 -6.55
C GLY A 235 -13.44 2.03 -5.03
N PRO A 236 -12.37 1.37 -4.53
CA PRO A 236 -12.04 1.35 -3.11
C PRO A 236 -11.49 2.70 -2.65
N PHE A 237 -11.66 3.00 -1.37
CA PHE A 237 -11.10 4.18 -0.75
C PHE A 237 -10.99 4.02 0.76
N THR A 238 -10.18 4.88 1.39
CA THR A 238 -10.02 4.98 2.83
C THR A 238 -10.28 6.41 3.27
N LEU A 239 -11.09 6.58 4.31
CA LEU A 239 -11.26 7.84 5.02
C LEU A 239 -10.47 7.80 6.32
N MET A 240 -9.78 8.88 6.64
CA MET A 240 -8.98 9.03 7.84
C MET A 240 -9.29 10.36 8.51
N GLU A 241 -9.35 10.36 9.83
CA GLU A 241 -9.32 11.57 10.62
C GLU A 241 -8.12 11.52 11.56
N THR A 242 -7.29 12.55 11.52
CA THR A 242 -6.12 12.67 12.39
C THR A 242 -6.49 13.29 13.75
N SER A 243 -5.60 13.18 14.74
CA SER A 243 -5.77 13.82 16.05
C SER A 243 -5.92 15.36 15.99
N LYS A 244 -5.55 15.97 14.86
CA LYS A 244 -5.73 17.41 14.59
C LYS A 244 -7.05 17.74 13.88
N ALA A 245 -8.01 16.77 13.88
CA ALA A 245 -9.28 16.88 13.18
C ALA A 245 -9.16 17.13 11.66
N GLN A 246 -8.05 16.76 11.07
CA GLN A 246 -7.86 16.79 9.63
C GLN A 246 -8.50 15.54 9.02
N ARG A 247 -9.46 15.72 8.12
CA ARG A 247 -10.15 14.65 7.40
C ARG A 247 -9.56 14.50 6.01
N ILE A 248 -9.25 13.28 5.66
CA ILE A 248 -8.52 12.93 4.43
C ILE A 248 -9.22 11.74 3.79
N ALA A 249 -9.38 11.78 2.46
CA ALA A 249 -9.75 10.62 1.67
C ALA A 249 -8.53 10.14 0.87
N TYR A 250 -8.25 8.85 0.95
CA TYR A 250 -7.18 8.17 0.23
C TYR A 250 -7.76 7.22 -0.79
N VAL A 251 -7.28 7.31 -2.01
CA VAL A 251 -7.63 6.42 -3.14
C VAL A 251 -6.36 5.87 -3.73
N GLU A 252 -6.35 4.58 -4.04
CA GLU A 252 -5.23 3.89 -4.67
C GLU A 252 -5.71 3.14 -5.91
N VAL A 253 -5.07 3.37 -7.05
CA VAL A 253 -5.35 2.71 -8.33
C VAL A 253 -4.04 2.45 -9.06
N ASN A 254 -3.71 1.18 -9.34
CA ASN A 254 -2.56 0.80 -10.17
C ASN A 254 -1.26 1.52 -9.79
N GLU A 255 -0.82 1.42 -8.54
CA GLU A 255 0.42 2.03 -8.01
C GLU A 255 0.41 3.58 -7.98
N HIS A 256 -0.73 4.19 -8.26
CA HIS A 256 -0.95 5.61 -8.07
C HIS A 256 -1.87 5.84 -6.88
N SER A 257 -1.52 6.78 -6.04
CA SER A 257 -2.38 7.18 -4.93
C SER A 257 -2.71 8.66 -4.99
N HIS A 258 -3.85 8.99 -4.42
CA HIS A 258 -4.25 10.37 -4.24
C HIS A 258 -4.79 10.59 -2.83
N LEU A 259 -4.31 11.65 -2.19
CA LEU A 259 -4.78 12.13 -0.90
C LEU A 259 -5.60 13.41 -1.13
N TYR A 260 -6.87 13.36 -0.81
CA TYR A 260 -7.76 14.51 -0.86
C TYR A 260 -7.93 15.08 0.53
N SER A 261 -7.66 16.37 0.70
CA SER A 261 -7.88 17.12 1.94
C SER A 261 -8.90 18.25 1.79
N GLU A 262 -9.32 18.55 0.56
CA GLU A 262 -10.33 19.55 0.26
C GLU A 262 -11.68 19.11 0.81
N ARG A 263 -12.24 19.89 1.71
CA ARG A 263 -13.48 19.55 2.43
C ARG A 263 -14.65 19.12 1.54
N PRO A 264 -14.94 19.78 0.39
CA PRO A 264 -16.02 19.36 -0.50
C PRO A 264 -15.81 17.95 -1.09
N VAL A 265 -14.56 17.60 -1.44
CA VAL A 265 -14.20 16.29 -2.01
C VAL A 265 -14.32 15.21 -0.93
N VAL A 266 -13.70 15.43 0.24
CA VAL A 266 -13.75 14.50 1.37
C VAL A 266 -15.19 14.23 1.79
N ARG A 267 -16.04 15.26 1.84
CA ARG A 267 -17.47 15.13 2.15
C ARG A 267 -18.19 14.17 1.18
N GLY A 268 -17.84 14.19 -0.10
CA GLY A 268 -18.41 13.24 -1.07
C GLY A 268 -18.04 11.78 -0.78
N PHE A 269 -16.83 11.53 -0.27
CA PHE A 269 -16.42 10.20 0.19
C PHE A 269 -17.11 9.80 1.49
N GLU A 270 -17.28 10.73 2.45
CA GLU A 270 -18.01 10.51 3.70
C GLU A 270 -19.47 10.12 3.42
N GLU A 271 -20.15 10.85 2.53
CA GLU A 271 -21.52 10.54 2.10
C GLU A 271 -21.60 9.13 1.48
N ARG A 272 -20.68 8.83 0.55
CA ARG A 272 -20.60 7.51 -0.07
C ARG A 272 -20.38 6.41 0.94
N TYR A 273 -19.48 6.60 1.91
CA TYR A 273 -19.23 5.62 2.97
C TYR A 273 -20.44 5.38 3.85
N GLY A 274 -21.16 6.44 4.21
CA GLY A 274 -22.42 6.35 4.96
C GLY A 274 -23.48 5.51 4.22
N ILE A 275 -23.63 5.72 2.91
CA ILE A 275 -24.54 4.92 2.06
C ILE A 275 -24.09 3.46 1.99
N LEU A 276 -22.79 3.20 1.80
CA LEU A 276 -22.24 1.83 1.77
C LEU A 276 -22.51 1.09 3.08
N ARG A 277 -22.35 1.74 4.23
CA ARG A 277 -22.69 1.14 5.52
C ARG A 277 -24.19 0.82 5.65
N ALA A 278 -25.05 1.68 5.12
CA ALA A 278 -26.51 1.47 5.12
C ALA A 278 -26.93 0.33 4.17
N GLN A 279 -26.19 0.08 3.11
CA GLN A 279 -26.44 -0.99 2.13
C GLN A 279 -25.84 -2.33 2.54
N GLY A 280 -24.78 -2.34 3.36
CA GLY A 280 -24.10 -3.54 3.87
C GLY A 280 -24.94 -4.30 4.90
N LEU A 281 -24.49 -5.51 5.22
CA LEU A 281 -24.98 -6.24 6.38
C LEU A 281 -24.59 -5.49 7.66
N THR A 282 -25.35 -5.66 8.73
CA THR A 282 -24.94 -5.18 10.05
C THR A 282 -23.65 -5.87 10.50
N PRO A 283 -22.88 -5.34 11.45
CA PRO A 283 -21.67 -6.01 11.94
C PRO A 283 -21.92 -7.44 12.41
N SER A 284 -23.00 -7.70 13.14
CA SER A 284 -23.33 -9.05 13.61
C SER A 284 -23.69 -10.02 12.48
N GLU A 285 -24.50 -9.58 11.51
CA GLU A 285 -24.83 -10.38 10.33
C GLU A 285 -23.59 -10.65 9.48
N SER A 286 -22.66 -9.68 9.39
CA SER A 286 -21.41 -9.81 8.66
C SER A 286 -20.50 -10.86 9.26
N LEU A 287 -20.33 -10.87 10.58
CA LEU A 287 -19.55 -11.91 11.25
C LEU A 287 -20.19 -13.29 11.11
N ALA A 288 -21.54 -13.39 11.19
CA ALA A 288 -22.25 -14.64 10.92
C ALA A 288 -22.06 -15.11 9.47
N PHE A 289 -22.06 -14.19 8.51
CA PHE A 289 -21.74 -14.47 7.11
C PHE A 289 -20.32 -15.02 6.93
N VAL A 290 -19.31 -14.36 7.53
CA VAL A 290 -17.90 -14.82 7.49
C VAL A 290 -17.76 -16.21 8.15
N GLN A 291 -18.44 -16.43 9.28
CA GLN A 291 -18.45 -17.73 9.97
C GLN A 291 -19.01 -18.84 9.08
N LYS A 292 -20.09 -18.55 8.34
CA LYS A 292 -20.66 -19.48 7.36
C LYS A 292 -19.67 -19.78 6.25
N LEU A 293 -19.03 -18.76 5.65
CA LEU A 293 -18.01 -18.96 4.62
C LEU A 293 -16.85 -19.83 5.11
N LEU A 294 -16.44 -19.66 6.36
CA LEU A 294 -15.40 -20.45 6.99
C LEU A 294 -15.81 -21.94 7.14
N GLY A 295 -17.08 -22.19 7.40
CA GLY A 295 -17.64 -23.55 7.47
C GLY A 295 -17.74 -24.24 6.11
N ASP A 296 -17.84 -23.46 5.03
CA ASP A 296 -17.95 -23.97 3.64
C ASP A 296 -16.57 -24.30 3.02
N LEU A 297 -15.43 -23.95 3.65
CA LEU A 297 -14.05 -24.23 3.22
C LEU A 297 -13.53 -25.57 3.75
#